data_b231290e7f2be2841bcb332e3728cc41
#
_entry.id   b231290e7f2be2841bcb332e3728cc41
#
_cell.length_a   1.000
_cell.length_b   1.000
_cell.length_c   1.000
_cell.angle_alpha   90.00
_cell.angle_beta   90.00
_cell.angle_gamma   90.00
#
_symmetry.space_group_name_H-M   'P 1'
#
loop_
_entity.id
_entity.type
_entity.pdbx_description
1 polymer ?
#
loop_
_entity_poly.entity_id
_entity_poly.type
_entity_poly.pdbx_seq_one_letter_code
_entity_poly.pdbx_strand_id
1 'polypeptide(L)'
;MRKLRVAALSISAAACGPGTEVARGPEVVTDTIGDTIVVHTVSGSVWGSDATLTPELSIGEMDGPDEYLFGSVASIAVDDDRNVHVLDRQGQYIRSFNVDAQYVRSWGRRGEGPGELANAAAMAVFADGRILVRDHGNNRVQVFGPGDAPPEEWGYNSGNYGSSEPLWTDRESRTYVVAPDLSQPFGARDNIYIVFDPDGVVRDTLRQPHAGFRQAVVRAEGGGATVIRSVPFSPRVISVMHPDGGFVSGISSDYSIDRDLPDGVLRIERVYVPVRVSPRQADQEREEAERMIGMSIPGWQWDGPPIPETKPPITGLYVGLGGRLWVRVSTEGREVENPDHEPGNPFSSAVRWEAPLRFDVFEADGTYLGAVNPPEDFSVYPPPVFNGDEVWAVSRDELDIQRVVRYRIALESQP
;
A
#
# COMPACT_ATOMS: atom_id res chain seq x y z
N MET A 1 40.60 19.00 -5.35
CA MET A 1 39.72 19.92 -4.60
C MET A 1 38.84 20.69 -5.58
N ARG A 2 37.68 20.15 -5.93
CA ARG A 2 36.67 20.82 -6.76
C ARG A 2 35.67 21.50 -5.83
N LYS A 3 35.56 22.83 -5.97
CA LYS A 3 34.68 23.64 -5.14
C LYS A 3 33.22 23.37 -5.52
N LEU A 4 32.45 22.93 -4.53
CA LEU A 4 30.99 22.87 -4.61
C LEU A 4 30.43 24.26 -4.94
N ARG A 5 29.58 24.35 -5.95
CA ARG A 5 28.77 25.55 -6.20
C ARG A 5 27.35 25.23 -5.74
N VAL A 6 27.03 25.75 -4.57
CA VAL A 6 25.63 25.80 -4.09
C VAL A 6 24.96 26.94 -4.82
N ALA A 7 23.93 26.62 -5.63
CA ALA A 7 23.04 27.62 -6.21
C ALA A 7 21.81 27.73 -5.31
N ALA A 8 21.83 28.69 -4.39
CA ALA A 8 20.64 29.05 -3.63
C ALA A 8 19.82 30.04 -4.48
N LEU A 9 18.65 29.60 -4.93
CA LEU A 9 17.67 30.48 -5.57
C LEU A 9 16.82 31.12 -4.46
N SER A 10 17.19 32.33 -4.05
CA SER A 10 16.42 33.13 -3.10
C SER A 10 15.36 33.94 -3.85
N ILE A 11 14.09 33.60 -3.67
CA ILE A 11 12.96 34.43 -4.05
C ILE A 11 12.70 35.40 -2.89
N SER A 12 13.08 36.66 -3.08
CA SER A 12 12.79 37.76 -2.14
C SER A 12 11.36 38.23 -2.35
N ALA A 13 10.47 37.95 -1.42
CA ALA A 13 9.16 38.59 -1.34
C ALA A 13 9.26 39.85 -0.45
N ALA A 14 8.93 41.01 -0.99
CA ALA A 14 8.81 42.23 -0.25
C ALA A 14 7.53 42.21 0.59
N ALA A 15 7.67 42.36 1.91
CA ALA A 15 6.58 42.46 2.86
C ALA A 15 6.27 43.89 3.19
N CYS A 16 4.99 44.22 3.46
CA CYS A 16 4.56 44.95 4.65
C CYS A 16 3.06 45.18 4.64
N GLY A 17 2.36 44.56 5.59
CA GLY A 17 1.02 44.90 6.07
C GLY A 17 0.68 43.99 7.25
N PRO A 18 0.05 44.47 8.33
CA PRO A 18 -0.24 43.66 9.49
C PRO A 18 -1.46 42.76 9.23
N GLY A 19 -1.28 41.46 9.41
CA GLY A 19 -2.36 40.56 9.75
C GLY A 19 -3.03 39.76 8.65
N THR A 20 -2.26 39.03 7.84
CA THR A 20 -2.67 37.75 7.25
C THR A 20 -1.40 36.92 7.13
N GLU A 21 -1.32 35.83 7.87
CA GLU A 21 -0.28 34.85 7.65
C GLU A 21 -0.56 34.25 6.26
N VAL A 22 0.14 34.76 5.26
CA VAL A 22 0.13 34.20 3.90
C VAL A 22 0.71 32.81 4.07
N ALA A 23 -0.07 31.78 3.77
CA ALA A 23 0.39 30.41 3.71
C ALA A 23 1.67 30.36 2.86
N ARG A 24 2.81 30.14 3.51
CA ARG A 24 4.09 30.03 2.84
C ARG A 24 4.08 28.70 2.11
N GLY A 25 4.32 28.73 0.80
CA GLY A 25 4.56 27.53 0.02
C GLY A 25 5.69 26.68 0.65
N PRO A 26 5.89 25.44 0.18
CA PRO A 26 6.89 24.54 0.75
C PRO A 26 8.29 25.14 0.66
N GLU A 27 9.06 25.02 1.74
CA GLU A 27 10.50 25.25 1.73
C GLU A 27 11.19 23.96 1.32
N VAL A 28 11.80 23.97 0.12
CA VAL A 28 12.41 22.78 -0.48
C VAL A 28 13.87 23.04 -0.78
N VAL A 29 14.72 22.10 -0.44
CA VAL A 29 16.12 22.08 -0.83
C VAL A 29 16.32 20.99 -1.86
N THR A 30 16.90 21.32 -3.00
CA THR A 30 17.23 20.33 -4.04
C THR A 30 18.75 20.25 -4.19
N ASP A 31 19.30 19.04 -4.20
CA ASP A 31 20.72 18.77 -4.40
C ASP A 31 20.90 17.61 -5.40
N THR A 32 22.11 17.45 -5.92
CA THR A 32 22.45 16.33 -6.81
C THR A 32 23.71 15.66 -6.32
N ILE A 33 23.62 14.39 -5.96
CA ILE A 33 24.69 13.56 -5.42
C ILE A 33 24.92 12.38 -6.37
N GLY A 34 25.93 12.50 -7.22
CA GLY A 34 26.18 11.50 -8.26
C GLY A 34 25.08 11.50 -9.31
N ASP A 35 24.36 10.40 -9.45
CA ASP A 35 23.18 10.21 -10.30
C ASP A 35 21.85 10.37 -9.55
N THR A 36 21.91 10.77 -8.27
CA THR A 36 20.74 10.95 -7.42
C THR A 36 20.38 12.41 -7.30
N ILE A 37 19.14 12.76 -7.66
CA ILE A 37 18.51 14.05 -7.39
C ILE A 37 17.79 13.93 -6.05
N VAL A 38 18.15 14.76 -5.07
CA VAL A 38 17.54 14.80 -3.75
C VAL A 38 16.60 15.99 -3.67
N VAL A 39 15.33 15.74 -3.36
CA VAL A 39 14.31 16.74 -3.08
C VAL A 39 13.93 16.65 -1.61
N HIS A 40 14.38 17.59 -0.81
CA HIS A 40 14.16 17.61 0.63
C HIS A 40 13.18 18.70 1.03
N THR A 41 11.98 18.32 1.47
CA THR A 41 11.00 19.26 2.03
C THR A 41 11.30 19.54 3.50
N VAL A 42 11.71 20.76 3.79
CA VAL A 42 12.07 21.22 5.14
C VAL A 42 10.82 21.61 5.93
N SER A 43 9.90 22.37 5.29
CA SER A 43 8.67 22.85 5.92
C SER A 43 7.61 23.23 4.90
N GLY A 44 6.35 23.39 5.33
CA GLY A 44 5.23 23.81 4.50
C GLY A 44 4.76 22.74 3.50
N SER A 45 3.78 23.11 2.69
CA SER A 45 3.19 22.28 1.63
C SER A 45 2.59 23.17 0.55
N VAL A 46 2.37 22.61 -0.65
CA VAL A 46 1.71 23.35 -1.75
C VAL A 46 0.28 23.74 -1.37
N TRP A 47 -0.45 22.85 -0.72
CA TRP A 47 -1.83 23.12 -0.32
C TRP A 47 -1.95 24.12 0.85
N GLY A 48 -0.89 24.27 1.65
CA GLY A 48 -0.87 25.18 2.80
C GLY A 48 -1.75 24.75 3.98
N SER A 49 -2.56 23.71 3.82
CA SER A 49 -3.40 23.07 4.85
C SER A 49 -3.45 21.58 4.64
N ASP A 50 -3.93 20.85 5.63
CA ASP A 50 -4.30 19.45 5.47
C ASP A 50 -5.52 19.33 4.54
N ALA A 51 -5.71 18.17 3.99
CA ALA A 51 -6.87 17.80 3.18
C ALA A 51 -7.58 16.60 3.79
N THR A 52 -8.84 16.40 3.40
CA THR A 52 -9.65 15.25 3.73
C THR A 52 -10.07 14.50 2.46
N LEU A 53 -10.62 13.30 2.63
CA LEU A 53 -11.27 12.57 1.54
C LEU A 53 -12.79 12.64 1.75
N THR A 54 -13.49 13.26 0.79
CA THR A 54 -14.95 13.38 0.80
C THR A 54 -15.55 12.31 -0.11
N PRO A 55 -16.48 11.46 0.37
CA PRO A 55 -17.11 10.44 -0.46
C PRO A 55 -18.04 11.10 -1.50
N GLU A 56 -17.96 10.63 -2.76
CA GLU A 56 -18.79 11.11 -3.86
C GLU A 56 -19.74 10.02 -4.40
N LEU A 57 -19.29 8.77 -4.40
CA LEU A 57 -19.99 7.65 -5.01
C LEU A 57 -19.67 6.37 -4.24
N SER A 58 -20.66 5.49 -4.11
CA SER A 58 -20.50 4.22 -3.40
C SER A 58 -21.09 3.08 -4.21
N ILE A 59 -20.37 1.96 -4.30
CA ILE A 59 -20.78 0.70 -4.91
C ILE A 59 -20.77 -0.36 -3.82
N GLY A 60 -21.84 -1.07 -3.67
CA GLY A 60 -22.04 -2.11 -2.66
C GLY A 60 -23.22 -1.82 -1.75
N GLU A 61 -24.01 -2.83 -1.48
CA GLU A 61 -25.24 -2.76 -0.69
C GLU A 61 -25.26 -3.93 0.31
N MET A 62 -26.04 -3.79 1.38
CA MET A 62 -26.30 -4.88 2.32
C MET A 62 -27.40 -5.81 1.79
N ASP A 63 -28.38 -5.24 1.10
CA ASP A 63 -29.54 -5.93 0.52
C ASP A 63 -29.89 -5.23 -0.79
N GLY A 64 -30.08 -5.99 -1.87
CA GLY A 64 -30.31 -5.42 -3.20
C GLY A 64 -30.02 -6.43 -4.32
N PRO A 65 -29.81 -5.95 -5.56
CA PRO A 65 -29.41 -6.79 -6.68
C PRO A 65 -28.08 -7.51 -6.41
N ASP A 66 -27.99 -8.77 -6.80
CA ASP A 66 -26.80 -9.62 -6.53
C ASP A 66 -25.50 -8.99 -6.97
N GLU A 67 -25.51 -8.22 -8.06
CA GLU A 67 -24.33 -7.55 -8.62
C GLU A 67 -23.75 -6.45 -7.72
N TYR A 68 -24.50 -5.96 -6.74
CA TYR A 68 -24.04 -4.98 -5.74
C TYR A 68 -23.74 -5.60 -4.38
N LEU A 69 -23.87 -6.91 -4.22
CA LEU A 69 -23.58 -7.59 -2.95
C LEU A 69 -22.15 -8.15 -2.99
N PHE A 70 -21.27 -7.63 -2.14
CA PHE A 70 -19.89 -8.12 -2.01
C PHE A 70 -19.73 -8.97 -0.77
N GLY A 71 -19.14 -10.14 -0.94
CA GLY A 71 -18.78 -11.00 0.19
C GLY A 71 -17.44 -10.62 0.84
N SER A 72 -16.44 -10.33 0.02
CA SER A 72 -15.12 -9.86 0.46
C SER A 72 -14.37 -9.22 -0.70
N VAL A 73 -14.29 -7.90 -0.70
CA VAL A 73 -13.53 -7.15 -1.71
C VAL A 73 -12.04 -7.41 -1.51
N ALA A 74 -11.40 -8.04 -2.49
CA ALA A 74 -10.00 -8.42 -2.45
C ALA A 74 -9.09 -7.48 -3.24
N SER A 75 -9.61 -6.83 -4.28
CA SER A 75 -8.86 -5.89 -5.12
C SER A 75 -9.81 -4.96 -5.85
N ILE A 76 -9.34 -3.74 -6.09
CA ILE A 76 -9.99 -2.73 -6.91
C ILE A 76 -9.02 -2.34 -8.02
N ALA A 77 -9.52 -2.19 -9.25
CA ALA A 77 -8.78 -1.59 -10.35
C ALA A 77 -9.67 -0.59 -11.09
N VAL A 78 -9.05 0.42 -11.69
CA VAL A 78 -9.75 1.45 -12.47
C VAL A 78 -9.07 1.54 -13.82
N ASP A 79 -9.85 1.44 -14.89
CA ASP A 79 -9.36 1.56 -16.27
C ASP A 79 -9.32 3.02 -16.75
N ASP A 80 -8.80 3.23 -17.97
CA ASP A 80 -8.66 4.55 -18.57
C ASP A 80 -10.04 5.19 -18.90
N ASP A 81 -11.09 4.39 -19.10
CA ASP A 81 -12.47 4.83 -19.26
C ASP A 81 -13.15 5.13 -17.92
N ARG A 82 -12.42 4.99 -16.81
CA ARG A 82 -12.88 5.18 -15.42
C ARG A 82 -13.92 4.15 -14.98
N ASN A 83 -13.98 2.99 -15.63
CA ASN A 83 -14.73 1.87 -15.09
C ASN A 83 -13.98 1.31 -13.88
N VAL A 84 -14.76 0.86 -12.90
CA VAL A 84 -14.24 0.27 -11.66
C VAL A 84 -14.48 -1.23 -11.71
N HIS A 85 -13.40 -1.96 -11.52
CA HIS A 85 -13.41 -3.42 -11.44
C HIS A 85 -13.20 -3.84 -10.00
N VAL A 86 -14.06 -4.69 -9.48
CA VAL A 86 -14.06 -5.16 -8.09
C VAL A 86 -13.91 -6.67 -8.09
N LEU A 87 -12.81 -7.17 -7.55
CA LEU A 87 -12.58 -8.60 -7.34
C LEU A 87 -13.15 -9.01 -5.98
N ASP A 88 -14.11 -9.92 -6.00
CA ASP A 88 -14.66 -10.54 -4.79
C ASP A 88 -13.96 -11.87 -4.50
N ARG A 89 -13.25 -11.94 -3.36
CA ARG A 89 -12.55 -13.15 -2.93
C ARG A 89 -13.51 -14.27 -2.55
N GLN A 90 -14.63 -13.95 -1.90
CA GLN A 90 -15.58 -14.95 -1.48
C GLN A 90 -16.29 -15.56 -2.68
N GLY A 91 -16.70 -14.74 -3.64
CA GLY A 91 -17.39 -15.18 -4.85
C GLY A 91 -16.47 -15.73 -5.93
N GLN A 92 -15.18 -15.33 -5.93
CA GLN A 92 -14.19 -15.62 -6.99
C GLN A 92 -14.67 -15.15 -8.36
N TYR A 93 -15.11 -13.89 -8.42
CA TYR A 93 -15.50 -13.20 -9.63
C TYR A 93 -15.06 -11.73 -9.59
N ILE A 94 -15.04 -11.10 -10.76
CA ILE A 94 -14.85 -9.68 -10.93
C ILE A 94 -16.16 -9.08 -11.38
N ARG A 95 -16.56 -7.95 -10.81
CA ARG A 95 -17.68 -7.13 -11.29
C ARG A 95 -17.16 -5.78 -11.74
N SER A 96 -17.67 -5.34 -12.88
CA SER A 96 -17.33 -4.03 -13.44
C SER A 96 -18.50 -3.10 -13.41
N PHE A 97 -18.20 -1.86 -13.08
CA PHE A 97 -19.15 -0.76 -12.97
C PHE A 97 -18.64 0.43 -13.78
N ASN A 98 -19.52 1.15 -14.41
CA ASN A 98 -19.16 2.37 -15.13
C ASN A 98 -18.89 3.54 -14.16
N VAL A 99 -18.53 4.71 -14.70
CA VAL A 99 -18.23 5.93 -13.93
C VAL A 99 -19.38 6.39 -13.03
N ASP A 100 -20.61 6.01 -13.32
CA ASP A 100 -21.83 6.32 -12.56
C ASP A 100 -22.24 5.19 -11.59
N ALA A 101 -21.33 4.24 -11.31
CA ALA A 101 -21.56 3.05 -10.47
C ALA A 101 -22.64 2.09 -11.00
N GLN A 102 -22.96 2.12 -12.27
CA GLN A 102 -23.90 1.18 -12.86
C GLN A 102 -23.15 -0.09 -13.25
N TYR A 103 -23.71 -1.24 -12.87
CA TYR A 103 -23.17 -2.54 -13.24
C TYR A 103 -23.08 -2.71 -14.77
N VAL A 104 -21.95 -3.19 -15.24
CA VAL A 104 -21.67 -3.45 -16.67
C VAL A 104 -21.67 -4.94 -16.96
N ARG A 105 -20.79 -5.68 -16.28
CA ARG A 105 -20.66 -7.13 -16.47
C ARG A 105 -19.83 -7.79 -15.37
N SER A 106 -19.82 -9.13 -15.37
CA SER A 106 -18.94 -9.94 -14.52
C SER A 106 -18.03 -10.83 -15.35
N TRP A 107 -16.86 -11.14 -14.78
CA TRP A 107 -15.94 -12.16 -15.28
C TRP A 107 -15.56 -13.11 -14.15
N GLY A 108 -15.17 -14.30 -14.54
CA GLY A 108 -14.73 -15.31 -13.60
C GLY A 108 -15.89 -16.01 -12.87
N ARG A 109 -15.55 -17.09 -12.27
CA ARG A 109 -16.34 -17.87 -11.31
C ARG A 109 -15.38 -18.79 -10.58
N ARG A 110 -15.80 -19.32 -9.46
CA ARG A 110 -14.98 -20.29 -8.70
C ARG A 110 -14.69 -21.55 -9.51
N GLY A 111 -13.42 -21.99 -9.56
CA GLY A 111 -12.98 -23.22 -10.19
C GLY A 111 -11.52 -23.19 -10.64
N GLU A 112 -11.11 -24.17 -11.45
CA GLU A 112 -9.73 -24.40 -11.90
C GLU A 112 -9.57 -24.30 -13.42
N GLY A 113 -10.67 -24.29 -14.17
CA GLY A 113 -10.69 -24.21 -15.63
C GLY A 113 -10.40 -22.81 -16.17
N PRO A 114 -10.31 -22.66 -17.52
CA PRO A 114 -10.21 -21.34 -18.15
C PRO A 114 -11.40 -20.46 -17.77
N GLY A 115 -11.10 -19.22 -17.34
CA GLY A 115 -12.14 -18.29 -16.86
C GLY A 115 -12.65 -18.58 -15.45
N GLU A 116 -12.12 -19.59 -14.77
CA GLU A 116 -12.41 -19.87 -13.37
C GLU A 116 -11.26 -19.39 -12.47
N LEU A 117 -11.56 -19.04 -11.24
CA LEU A 117 -10.64 -18.45 -10.28
C LEU A 117 -10.62 -19.25 -8.98
N ALA A 118 -9.43 -19.44 -8.40
CA ALA A 118 -9.23 -20.09 -7.13
C ALA A 118 -8.28 -19.28 -6.24
N ASN A 119 -8.79 -18.76 -5.12
CA ASN A 119 -8.04 -17.92 -4.20
C ASN A 119 -7.38 -16.69 -4.88
N ALA A 120 -8.10 -16.11 -5.85
CA ALA A 120 -7.70 -14.87 -6.50
C ALA A 120 -7.84 -13.70 -5.52
N ALA A 121 -6.81 -12.84 -5.43
CA ALA A 121 -6.79 -11.78 -4.43
C ALA A 121 -6.08 -10.50 -4.88
N ALA A 122 -5.56 -10.44 -6.09
CA ALA A 122 -4.98 -9.25 -6.67
C ALA A 122 -5.38 -9.11 -8.14
N MET A 123 -5.57 -7.88 -8.58
CA MET A 123 -6.02 -7.56 -9.93
C MET A 123 -5.33 -6.28 -10.41
N ALA A 124 -5.08 -6.20 -11.70
CA ALA A 124 -4.65 -5.01 -12.40
C ALA A 124 -5.39 -4.89 -13.73
N VAL A 125 -5.30 -3.74 -14.37
CA VAL A 125 -5.90 -3.51 -15.69
C VAL A 125 -4.88 -2.88 -16.62
N PHE A 126 -4.86 -3.32 -17.89
CA PHE A 126 -4.06 -2.69 -18.95
C PHE A 126 -4.84 -1.55 -19.61
N ALA A 127 -4.13 -0.62 -20.24
CA ALA A 127 -4.73 0.47 -21.00
C ALA A 127 -5.64 0.00 -22.16
N ASP A 128 -5.44 -1.23 -22.66
CA ASP A 128 -6.29 -1.84 -23.69
C ASP A 128 -7.57 -2.49 -23.13
N GLY A 129 -7.81 -2.37 -21.82
CA GLY A 129 -8.99 -2.90 -21.12
C GLY A 129 -8.89 -4.37 -20.72
N ARG A 130 -7.75 -5.05 -20.93
CA ARG A 130 -7.54 -6.40 -20.40
C ARG A 130 -7.42 -6.35 -18.87
N ILE A 131 -8.13 -7.26 -18.20
CA ILE A 131 -8.09 -7.41 -16.73
C ILE A 131 -7.21 -8.60 -16.40
N LEU A 132 -6.18 -8.34 -15.59
CA LEU A 132 -5.23 -9.34 -15.11
C LEU A 132 -5.58 -9.70 -13.67
N VAL A 133 -5.62 -11.00 -13.38
CA VAL A 133 -5.94 -11.52 -12.05
C VAL A 133 -4.85 -12.47 -11.59
N ARG A 134 -4.28 -12.20 -10.44
CA ARG A 134 -3.40 -13.16 -9.76
C ARG A 134 -4.26 -14.29 -9.18
N ASP A 135 -4.37 -15.38 -9.92
CA ASP A 135 -5.12 -16.58 -9.56
C ASP A 135 -4.20 -17.55 -8.82
N HIS A 136 -3.98 -17.23 -7.54
CA HIS A 136 -2.97 -17.89 -6.71
C HIS A 136 -3.23 -19.39 -6.54
N GLY A 137 -4.48 -19.81 -6.34
CA GLY A 137 -4.83 -21.21 -6.17
C GLY A 137 -4.53 -22.07 -7.41
N ASN A 138 -4.56 -21.44 -8.60
CA ASN A 138 -4.26 -22.09 -9.87
C ASN A 138 -2.83 -21.81 -10.37
N ASN A 139 -1.98 -21.11 -9.60
CA ASN A 139 -0.59 -20.77 -9.94
C ASN A 139 -0.44 -20.07 -11.31
N ARG A 140 -1.31 -19.11 -11.59
CA ARG A 140 -1.32 -18.36 -12.86
C ARG A 140 -1.73 -16.91 -12.67
N VAL A 141 -1.38 -16.07 -13.65
CA VAL A 141 -2.09 -14.84 -13.93
C VAL A 141 -3.10 -15.16 -15.02
N GLN A 142 -4.37 -14.93 -14.73
CA GLN A 142 -5.44 -15.08 -15.71
C GLN A 142 -5.78 -13.72 -16.30
N VAL A 143 -5.89 -13.64 -17.64
CA VAL A 143 -6.10 -12.39 -18.36
C VAL A 143 -7.42 -12.45 -19.10
N PHE A 144 -8.36 -11.60 -18.73
CA PHE A 144 -9.66 -11.45 -19.37
C PHE A 144 -9.59 -10.31 -20.39
N GLY A 145 -9.93 -10.58 -21.63
CA GLY A 145 -10.04 -9.55 -22.66
C GLY A 145 -11.35 -8.75 -22.56
N PRO A 146 -11.44 -7.58 -23.23
CA PRO A 146 -12.65 -6.74 -23.19
C PRO A 146 -13.86 -7.37 -23.86
N GLY A 147 -13.67 -8.40 -24.70
CA GLY A 147 -14.71 -9.14 -25.40
C GLY A 147 -15.12 -10.44 -24.70
N ASP A 148 -15.65 -11.37 -25.49
CA ASP A 148 -16.07 -12.71 -25.04
C ASP A 148 -15.05 -13.80 -25.45
N ALA A 149 -13.82 -13.41 -25.80
CA ALA A 149 -12.75 -14.36 -26.10
C ALA A 149 -12.37 -15.15 -24.86
N PRO A 150 -11.95 -16.42 -25.02
CA PRO A 150 -11.42 -17.16 -23.88
C PRO A 150 -10.25 -16.39 -23.23
N PRO A 151 -10.16 -16.41 -21.87
CA PRO A 151 -9.07 -15.75 -21.20
C PRO A 151 -7.73 -16.42 -21.50
N GLU A 152 -6.66 -15.62 -21.45
CA GLU A 152 -5.29 -16.10 -21.51
C GLU A 152 -4.82 -16.55 -20.13
N GLU A 153 -3.83 -17.43 -20.08
CA GLU A 153 -3.27 -17.97 -18.84
C GLU A 153 -1.75 -17.88 -18.89
N TRP A 154 -1.17 -17.15 -17.93
CA TRP A 154 0.28 -17.00 -17.79
C TRP A 154 0.75 -17.74 -16.55
N GLY A 155 1.42 -18.87 -16.74
CA GLY A 155 1.88 -19.71 -15.64
C GLY A 155 3.07 -19.10 -14.90
N TYR A 156 3.08 -19.15 -13.58
CA TYR A 156 4.23 -18.84 -12.75
C TYR A 156 4.26 -19.70 -11.49
N ASN A 157 5.45 -19.84 -10.88
CA ASN A 157 5.60 -20.57 -9.64
C ASN A 157 5.48 -19.64 -8.45
N SER A 158 4.35 -19.65 -7.76
CA SER A 158 4.11 -18.82 -6.58
C SER A 158 4.90 -19.29 -5.34
N GLY A 159 5.44 -20.50 -5.35
CA GLY A 159 6.14 -21.08 -4.20
C GLY A 159 5.29 -21.17 -2.92
N ASN A 160 3.96 -21.20 -3.04
CA ASN A 160 2.99 -21.06 -1.94
C ASN A 160 3.11 -19.71 -1.20
N TYR A 161 3.65 -18.69 -1.85
CA TYR A 161 3.81 -17.34 -1.30
C TYR A 161 2.49 -16.58 -1.38
N GLY A 162 2.17 -15.86 -0.32
CA GLY A 162 0.92 -15.17 -0.02
C GLY A 162 0.02 -14.76 -1.17
N SER A 163 -1.23 -15.10 -1.08
CA SER A 163 -2.26 -14.76 -2.07
C SER A 163 -2.60 -13.26 -2.14
N SER A 164 -2.20 -12.49 -1.12
CA SER A 164 -2.54 -11.07 -0.97
C SER A 164 -1.51 -10.09 -1.55
N GLU A 165 -0.42 -10.61 -2.14
CA GLU A 165 0.57 -9.74 -2.76
C GLU A 165 0.00 -9.03 -3.99
N PRO A 166 0.24 -7.72 -4.15
CA PRO A 166 -0.27 -6.95 -5.26
C PRO A 166 0.18 -7.47 -6.62
N LEU A 167 -0.56 -7.09 -7.64
CA LEU A 167 -0.21 -7.21 -9.04
C LEU A 167 -0.05 -5.80 -9.60
N TRP A 168 1.08 -5.50 -10.23
CA TRP A 168 1.32 -4.19 -10.81
C TRP A 168 1.46 -4.28 -12.32
N THR A 169 1.06 -3.22 -12.99
CA THR A 169 1.28 -3.01 -14.42
C THR A 169 1.91 -1.65 -14.63
N ASP A 170 2.67 -1.49 -15.71
CA ASP A 170 3.18 -0.20 -16.13
C ASP A 170 2.56 0.26 -17.46
N ARG A 171 2.91 1.48 -17.90
CA ARG A 171 2.40 2.06 -19.14
C ARG A 171 2.85 1.33 -20.42
N GLU A 172 3.86 0.48 -20.32
CA GLU A 172 4.27 -0.41 -21.40
C GLU A 172 3.53 -1.76 -21.35
N SER A 173 2.50 -1.87 -20.48
CA SER A 173 1.74 -3.09 -20.22
C SER A 173 2.60 -4.28 -19.77
N ARG A 174 3.74 -4.03 -19.13
CA ARG A 174 4.48 -5.08 -18.42
C ARG A 174 3.77 -5.37 -17.09
N THR A 175 3.80 -6.63 -16.70
CA THR A 175 3.17 -7.09 -15.45
C THR A 175 4.23 -7.58 -14.49
N TYR A 176 4.15 -7.14 -13.23
CA TYR A 176 5.09 -7.47 -12.18
C TYR A 176 4.40 -8.32 -11.12
N VAL A 177 4.86 -9.55 -10.96
CA VAL A 177 4.33 -10.52 -10.00
C VAL A 177 5.36 -10.83 -8.95
N VAL A 178 5.05 -10.55 -7.69
CA VAL A 178 5.93 -10.90 -6.56
C VAL A 178 5.94 -12.41 -6.35
N ALA A 179 7.13 -12.96 -6.20
CA ALA A 179 7.36 -14.36 -5.84
C ALA A 179 8.57 -14.49 -4.90
N PRO A 180 8.69 -15.59 -4.14
CA PRO A 180 9.91 -15.83 -3.35
C PRO A 180 11.06 -16.27 -4.28
N ASP A 181 12.26 -15.85 -3.98
CA ASP A 181 13.46 -16.39 -4.64
C ASP A 181 13.69 -17.84 -4.20
N LEU A 182 13.20 -18.78 -5.00
CA LEU A 182 13.30 -20.21 -4.72
C LEU A 182 14.73 -20.76 -4.79
N SER A 183 15.70 -19.99 -5.28
CA SER A 183 17.12 -20.34 -5.23
C SER A 183 17.71 -20.22 -3.83
N GLN A 184 17.03 -19.52 -2.93
CA GLN A 184 17.45 -19.32 -1.54
C GLN A 184 16.79 -20.33 -0.59
N PRO A 185 17.47 -20.69 0.53
CA PRO A 185 16.89 -21.58 1.55
C PRO A 185 15.59 -21.04 2.13
N PHE A 186 14.67 -21.93 2.49
CA PHE A 186 13.45 -21.55 3.21
C PHE A 186 13.79 -20.77 4.51
N GLY A 187 13.10 -19.65 4.72
CA GLY A 187 13.34 -18.74 5.86
C GLY A 187 14.41 -17.67 5.63
N ALA A 188 15.10 -17.68 4.48
CA ALA A 188 16.05 -16.63 4.06
C ALA A 188 15.73 -16.09 2.66
N ARG A 189 14.56 -16.43 2.12
CA ARG A 189 14.16 -16.04 0.78
C ARG A 189 13.81 -14.56 0.72
N ASP A 190 14.47 -13.85 -0.19
CA ASP A 190 14.08 -12.51 -0.59
C ASP A 190 12.92 -12.59 -1.59
N ASN A 191 12.22 -11.48 -1.80
CA ASN A 191 11.25 -11.36 -2.86
C ASN A 191 11.94 -11.04 -4.19
N ILE A 192 11.42 -11.64 -5.25
CA ILE A 192 11.71 -11.28 -6.64
C ILE A 192 10.44 -10.83 -7.32
N TYR A 193 10.60 -10.09 -8.41
CA TYR A 193 9.49 -9.65 -9.25
C TYR A 193 9.67 -10.29 -10.61
N ILE A 194 8.78 -11.22 -10.94
CA ILE A 194 8.71 -11.81 -12.28
C ILE A 194 8.06 -10.80 -13.21
N VAL A 195 8.74 -10.43 -14.28
CA VAL A 195 8.26 -9.44 -15.25
C VAL A 195 7.76 -10.17 -16.48
N PHE A 196 6.48 -10.02 -16.76
CA PHE A 196 5.86 -10.49 -18.00
C PHE A 196 5.74 -9.32 -18.97
N ASP A 197 5.96 -9.59 -20.26
CA ASP A 197 5.57 -8.68 -21.31
C ASP A 197 4.04 -8.74 -21.57
N PRO A 198 3.49 -7.88 -22.43
CA PRO A 198 2.05 -7.84 -22.69
C PRO A 198 1.45 -9.13 -23.27
N ASP A 199 2.28 -10.03 -23.79
CA ASP A 199 1.89 -11.33 -24.35
C ASP A 199 2.05 -12.49 -23.34
N GLY A 200 2.39 -12.19 -22.10
CA GLY A 200 2.53 -13.18 -21.03
C GLY A 200 3.83 -13.97 -21.04
N VAL A 201 4.83 -13.53 -21.81
CA VAL A 201 6.15 -14.14 -21.79
C VAL A 201 6.98 -13.54 -20.66
N VAL A 202 7.63 -14.38 -19.86
CA VAL A 202 8.56 -13.90 -18.84
C VAL A 202 9.76 -13.25 -19.53
N ARG A 203 9.90 -11.93 -19.30
CA ARG A 203 10.96 -11.12 -19.89
C ARG A 203 12.16 -11.00 -18.97
N ASP A 204 11.92 -10.85 -17.68
CA ASP A 204 12.96 -10.56 -16.70
C ASP A 204 12.54 -11.02 -15.28
N THR A 205 13.50 -10.96 -14.38
CA THR A 205 13.28 -11.18 -12.95
C THR A 205 14.08 -10.14 -12.18
N LEU A 206 13.38 -9.21 -11.54
CA LEU A 206 13.99 -8.15 -10.76
C LEU A 206 14.14 -8.57 -9.30
N ARG A 207 15.19 -8.14 -8.65
CA ARG A 207 15.37 -8.31 -7.21
C ARG A 207 14.68 -7.17 -6.47
N GLN A 208 14.16 -7.49 -5.29
CA GLN A 208 13.62 -6.47 -4.39
C GLN A 208 14.70 -5.42 -4.06
N PRO A 209 14.36 -4.12 -4.08
CA PRO A 209 15.24 -3.07 -3.57
C PRO A 209 15.66 -3.35 -2.12
N HIS A 210 16.83 -2.86 -1.73
CA HIS A 210 17.36 -3.04 -0.36
C HIS A 210 17.46 -4.50 0.12
N ALA A 211 17.73 -5.45 -0.78
CA ALA A 211 17.80 -6.90 -0.47
C ALA A 211 18.82 -7.25 0.66
N GLY A 212 19.77 -6.35 0.96
CA GLY A 212 20.69 -6.50 2.09
C GLY A 212 20.10 -6.15 3.46
N PHE A 213 18.94 -5.47 3.51
CA PHE A 213 18.31 -5.11 4.78
C PHE A 213 17.65 -6.35 5.42
N ARG A 214 17.80 -6.47 6.73
CA ARG A 214 17.13 -7.52 7.51
C ARG A 214 16.29 -6.89 8.60
N GLN A 215 14.99 -7.10 8.51
CA GLN A 215 14.06 -6.66 9.55
C GLN A 215 14.34 -7.40 10.85
N ALA A 216 14.21 -6.69 11.98
CA ALA A 216 14.31 -7.33 13.29
C ALA A 216 13.13 -8.33 13.47
N VAL A 217 13.49 -9.57 13.86
CA VAL A 217 12.50 -10.64 14.06
C VAL A 217 12.70 -11.29 15.43
N VAL A 218 11.62 -11.81 15.96
CA VAL A 218 11.61 -12.77 17.06
C VAL A 218 11.54 -14.16 16.44
N ARG A 219 12.40 -15.07 16.92
CA ARG A 219 12.41 -16.47 16.51
C ARG A 219 12.18 -17.36 17.74
N ALA A 220 11.08 -18.06 17.74
CA ALA A 220 10.74 -19.00 18.79
C ALA A 220 10.85 -20.44 18.28
N GLU A 221 11.42 -21.34 19.06
CA GLU A 221 11.58 -22.76 18.74
C GLU A 221 11.09 -23.62 19.90
N GLY A 222 10.27 -24.63 19.62
CA GLY A 222 9.78 -25.56 20.63
C GLY A 222 8.77 -26.57 20.06
N GLY A 223 8.68 -27.75 20.67
CA GLY A 223 7.72 -28.76 20.27
C GLY A 223 7.81 -29.24 18.81
N GLY A 224 8.95 -29.02 18.15
CA GLY A 224 9.13 -29.30 16.71
C GLY A 224 8.64 -28.18 15.80
N ALA A 225 8.15 -27.06 16.35
CA ALA A 225 7.74 -25.87 15.60
C ALA A 225 8.82 -24.79 15.64
N THR A 226 8.89 -24.01 14.58
CA THR A 226 9.64 -22.74 14.50
C THR A 226 8.68 -21.65 14.09
N VAL A 227 8.56 -20.60 14.89
CA VAL A 227 7.74 -19.41 14.59
C VAL A 227 8.67 -18.21 14.46
N ILE A 228 8.52 -17.47 13.38
CA ILE A 228 9.26 -16.24 13.12
C ILE A 228 8.25 -15.11 12.98
N ARG A 229 8.40 -14.02 13.73
CA ARG A 229 7.57 -12.83 13.65
C ARG A 229 8.43 -11.58 13.63
N SER A 230 7.98 -10.56 12.91
CA SER A 230 8.62 -9.25 12.96
C SER A 230 8.46 -8.63 14.36
N VAL A 231 9.50 -7.96 14.83
CA VAL A 231 9.38 -7.13 16.03
C VAL A 231 8.42 -5.98 15.73
N PRO A 232 7.41 -5.74 16.58
CA PRO A 232 6.49 -4.62 16.40
C PRO A 232 7.24 -3.29 16.22
N PHE A 233 6.76 -2.44 15.34
CA PHE A 233 7.35 -1.13 15.00
C PHE A 233 8.80 -1.18 14.48
N SER A 234 9.36 -2.35 14.21
CA SER A 234 10.67 -2.43 13.58
C SER A 234 10.65 -1.92 12.15
N PRO A 235 11.71 -1.21 11.71
CA PRO A 235 11.84 -0.79 10.32
C PRO A 235 11.79 -1.98 9.36
N ARG A 236 11.26 -1.75 8.15
CA ARG A 236 11.18 -2.74 7.08
C ARG A 236 11.43 -2.10 5.72
N VAL A 237 11.75 -2.90 4.74
CA VAL A 237 11.73 -2.45 3.35
C VAL A 237 10.29 -2.21 2.93
N ILE A 238 10.05 -1.08 2.29
CA ILE A 238 8.81 -0.77 1.59
C ILE A 238 9.13 -0.55 0.12
N SER A 239 8.36 -1.15 -0.78
CA SER A 239 8.57 -0.99 -2.21
C SER A 239 7.27 -1.20 -2.97
N VAL A 240 7.08 -0.43 -4.04
CA VAL A 240 5.99 -0.54 -5.01
C VAL A 240 6.55 -0.29 -6.41
N MET A 241 5.81 -0.68 -7.44
CA MET A 241 6.17 -0.38 -8.82
C MET A 241 5.59 0.97 -9.23
N HIS A 242 6.38 1.78 -9.96
CA HIS A 242 5.91 3.01 -10.55
C HIS A 242 5.24 2.74 -11.91
N PRO A 243 4.17 3.45 -12.29
CA PRO A 243 3.52 3.27 -13.61
C PRO A 243 4.46 3.50 -14.81
N ASP A 244 5.52 4.29 -14.66
CA ASP A 244 6.55 4.46 -15.70
C ASP A 244 7.61 3.34 -15.69
N GLY A 245 7.44 2.31 -14.86
CA GLY A 245 8.44 1.29 -14.56
C GLY A 245 9.41 1.71 -13.47
N GLY A 246 10.20 0.74 -12.97
CA GLY A 246 11.11 0.93 -11.85
C GLY A 246 10.42 0.91 -10.48
N PHE A 247 11.24 0.85 -9.44
CA PHE A 247 10.74 0.82 -8.07
C PHE A 247 10.59 2.24 -7.49
N VAL A 248 9.62 2.35 -6.59
CA VAL A 248 9.60 3.39 -5.56
C VAL A 248 9.78 2.68 -4.23
N SER A 249 10.84 2.98 -3.50
CA SER A 249 11.24 2.16 -2.35
C SER A 249 11.97 2.95 -1.27
N GLY A 250 12.06 2.37 -0.10
CA GLY A 250 12.84 2.90 1.02
C GLY A 250 12.92 1.91 2.18
N ILE A 251 13.72 2.26 3.17
CA ILE A 251 13.70 1.59 4.48
C ILE A 251 12.91 2.49 5.42
N SER A 252 11.89 1.94 6.05
CA SER A 252 10.94 2.73 6.85
C SER A 252 11.51 3.30 8.15
N SER A 253 12.82 3.13 8.43
CA SER A 253 13.51 3.81 9.54
C SER A 253 13.66 5.31 9.35
N ASP A 254 13.67 5.75 8.08
CA ASP A 254 13.90 7.13 7.70
C ASP A 254 12.76 7.62 6.80
N TYR A 255 12.53 8.94 6.79
CA TYR A 255 11.62 9.54 5.82
C TYR A 255 12.39 9.86 4.54
N SER A 256 12.78 8.79 3.84
CA SER A 256 13.54 8.84 2.59
C SER A 256 13.02 7.77 1.63
N ILE A 257 12.61 8.21 0.43
CA ILE A 257 11.99 7.37 -0.59
C ILE A 257 12.78 7.56 -1.87
N ASP A 258 13.27 6.48 -2.44
CA ASP A 258 13.96 6.46 -3.72
C ASP A 258 12.98 6.03 -4.82
N ARG A 259 12.93 6.77 -5.92
CA ARG A 259 12.26 6.42 -7.16
C ARG A 259 13.31 6.16 -8.22
N ASP A 260 13.30 4.97 -8.80
CA ASP A 260 14.15 4.66 -9.94
C ASP A 260 13.75 5.49 -11.16
N LEU A 261 14.72 6.10 -11.80
CA LEU A 261 14.59 6.81 -13.06
C LEU A 261 15.44 6.11 -14.14
N PRO A 262 15.18 6.30 -15.44
CA PRO A 262 15.99 5.71 -16.48
C PRO A 262 17.50 6.04 -16.38
N ASP A 263 17.82 7.26 -15.91
CA ASP A 263 19.19 7.79 -15.84
C ASP A 263 19.63 8.14 -14.42
N GLY A 264 19.04 7.52 -13.38
CA GLY A 264 19.43 7.79 -11.99
C GLY A 264 18.34 7.52 -10.98
N VAL A 265 18.35 8.26 -9.88
CA VAL A 265 17.40 8.13 -8.77
C VAL A 265 16.87 9.49 -8.38
N LEU A 266 15.56 9.58 -8.16
CA LEU A 266 14.95 10.70 -7.44
C LEU A 266 14.75 10.28 -5.99
N ARG A 267 15.43 10.95 -5.06
CA ARG A 267 15.27 10.77 -3.62
C ARG A 267 14.38 11.85 -3.04
N ILE A 268 13.30 11.43 -2.40
CA ILE A 268 12.33 12.30 -1.76
C ILE A 268 12.51 12.18 -0.25
N GLU A 269 12.84 13.30 0.38
CA GLU A 269 13.05 13.38 1.82
C GLU A 269 12.15 14.46 2.44
N ARG A 270 11.76 14.23 3.69
CA ARG A 270 10.96 15.21 4.44
C ARG A 270 11.33 15.21 5.91
N VAL A 271 11.39 16.40 6.50
CA VAL A 271 11.45 16.55 7.96
C VAL A 271 10.13 16.03 8.56
N TYR A 272 10.23 15.16 9.54
CA TYR A 272 9.07 14.61 10.26
C TYR A 272 9.29 14.64 11.76
N VAL A 273 8.20 14.60 12.52
CA VAL A 273 8.23 14.49 13.98
C VAL A 273 8.07 13.00 14.34
N PRO A 274 9.06 12.40 15.04
CA PRO A 274 8.96 10.99 15.44
C PRO A 274 7.76 10.72 16.35
N VAL A 275 6.97 9.71 16.02
CA VAL A 275 5.86 9.23 16.84
C VAL A 275 6.36 8.24 17.87
N ARG A 276 6.13 8.50 19.15
CA ARG A 276 6.57 7.63 20.24
C ARG A 276 5.70 6.39 20.37
N VAL A 277 6.32 5.28 20.73
CA VAL A 277 5.64 4.08 21.23
C VAL A 277 5.55 4.22 22.74
N SER A 278 4.33 4.28 23.30
CA SER A 278 4.19 4.34 24.75
C SER A 278 4.61 3.00 25.39
N PRO A 279 5.11 2.99 26.63
CA PRO A 279 5.44 1.74 27.33
C PRO A 279 4.26 0.76 27.37
N ARG A 280 3.04 1.25 27.60
CA ARG A 280 1.83 0.43 27.61
C ARG A 280 1.54 -0.20 26.23
N GLN A 281 1.72 0.55 25.15
CA GLN A 281 1.59 0.00 23.79
C GLN A 281 2.65 -1.07 23.51
N ALA A 282 3.91 -0.82 23.90
CA ALA A 282 4.98 -1.80 23.75
C ALA A 282 4.73 -3.08 24.55
N ASP A 283 4.21 -2.96 25.78
CA ASP A 283 3.86 -4.10 26.62
C ASP A 283 2.72 -4.92 25.99
N GLN A 284 1.67 -4.27 25.50
CA GLN A 284 0.57 -4.96 24.83
C GLN A 284 1.01 -5.68 23.55
N GLU A 285 1.84 -5.07 22.73
CA GLU A 285 2.40 -5.71 21.53
C GLU A 285 3.25 -6.95 21.88
N ARG A 286 3.97 -6.89 23.00
CA ARG A 286 4.74 -8.03 23.51
C ARG A 286 3.81 -9.15 23.98
N GLU A 287 2.81 -8.83 24.77
CA GLU A 287 1.79 -9.78 25.25
C GLU A 287 1.04 -10.43 24.08
N GLU A 288 0.71 -9.66 23.05
CA GLU A 288 0.09 -10.17 21.83
C GLU A 288 1.02 -11.17 21.10
N ALA A 289 2.30 -10.83 20.97
CA ALA A 289 3.27 -11.73 20.35
C ALA A 289 3.44 -13.03 21.18
N GLU A 290 3.48 -12.92 22.51
CA GLU A 290 3.55 -14.08 23.41
C GLU A 290 2.33 -14.98 23.29
N ARG A 291 1.13 -14.40 23.23
CA ARG A 291 -0.11 -15.15 23.01
C ARG A 291 -0.09 -15.90 21.68
N MET A 292 0.25 -15.19 20.59
CA MET A 292 0.22 -15.76 19.24
C MET A 292 1.30 -16.84 19.04
N ILE A 293 2.50 -16.64 19.56
CA ILE A 293 3.57 -17.66 19.52
C ILE A 293 3.21 -18.81 20.44
N GLY A 294 2.62 -18.53 21.61
CA GLY A 294 2.17 -19.51 22.58
C GLY A 294 1.16 -20.54 22.04
N MET A 295 0.42 -20.20 20.96
CA MET A 295 -0.45 -21.18 20.27
C MET A 295 0.33 -22.36 19.69
N SER A 296 1.54 -22.12 19.20
CA SER A 296 2.41 -23.15 18.61
C SER A 296 3.47 -23.64 19.59
N ILE A 297 3.90 -22.79 20.51
CA ILE A 297 4.98 -23.04 21.49
C ILE A 297 4.50 -22.61 22.88
N PRO A 298 3.74 -23.47 23.58
CA PRO A 298 3.16 -23.15 24.89
C PRO A 298 4.20 -22.69 25.90
N GLY A 299 3.90 -21.55 26.58
CA GLY A 299 4.74 -20.98 27.63
C GLY A 299 5.94 -20.17 27.13
N TRP A 300 6.03 -19.91 25.83
CA TRP A 300 7.04 -19.00 25.31
C TRP A 300 6.85 -17.58 25.86
N GLN A 301 7.94 -16.93 26.21
CA GLN A 301 7.98 -15.52 26.62
C GLN A 301 8.95 -14.77 25.73
N TRP A 302 8.74 -13.43 25.63
CA TRP A 302 9.56 -12.57 24.78
C TRP A 302 11.03 -12.61 25.15
N ASP A 303 11.85 -13.12 24.24
CA ASP A 303 13.32 -13.15 24.33
C ASP A 303 14.00 -12.48 23.11
N GLY A 304 13.20 -11.77 22.30
CA GLY A 304 13.64 -11.10 21.08
C GLY A 304 14.26 -9.72 21.32
N PRO A 305 14.61 -9.02 20.22
CA PRO A 305 15.09 -7.65 20.29
C PRO A 305 14.07 -6.73 20.98
N PRO A 306 14.50 -5.59 21.56
CA PRO A 306 13.57 -4.63 22.16
C PRO A 306 12.65 -4.03 21.11
N ILE A 307 11.41 -3.77 21.50
CA ILE A 307 10.46 -2.99 20.69
C ILE A 307 10.99 -1.55 20.64
N PRO A 308 11.06 -0.92 19.44
CA PRO A 308 11.54 0.45 19.29
C PRO A 308 10.75 1.47 20.11
N GLU A 309 11.42 2.51 20.61
CA GLU A 309 10.75 3.63 21.34
C GLU A 309 9.98 4.57 20.44
N THR A 310 10.21 4.50 19.12
CA THR A 310 9.50 5.30 18.11
C THR A 310 8.98 4.40 16.99
N LYS A 311 7.83 4.77 16.45
CA LYS A 311 7.28 4.14 15.25
C LYS A 311 8.11 4.55 14.03
N PRO A 312 8.25 3.68 13.02
CA PRO A 312 8.86 4.07 11.75
C PRO A 312 8.03 5.18 11.09
N PRO A 313 8.66 6.22 10.50
CA PRO A 313 7.92 7.34 9.88
C PRO A 313 6.97 6.89 8.79
N ILE A 314 7.36 5.89 8.00
CA ILE A 314 6.59 5.40 6.86
C ILE A 314 6.04 4.00 7.17
N THR A 315 4.73 3.83 7.01
CA THR A 315 4.03 2.55 7.25
C THR A 315 3.48 1.92 5.99
N GLY A 316 3.37 2.67 4.89
CA GLY A 316 2.92 2.19 3.59
C GLY A 316 3.30 3.17 2.49
N LEU A 317 3.39 2.66 1.28
CA LEU A 317 3.73 3.44 0.09
C LEU A 317 2.81 3.01 -1.04
N TYR A 318 2.27 3.98 -1.76
CA TYR A 318 1.38 3.77 -2.90
C TYR A 318 1.76 4.75 -4.00
N VAL A 319 1.57 4.33 -5.25
CA VAL A 319 1.75 5.20 -6.42
C VAL A 319 0.45 5.22 -7.19
N GLY A 320 -0.06 6.41 -7.42
CA GLY A 320 -1.28 6.62 -8.19
C GLY A 320 -1.04 6.38 -9.70
N LEU A 321 -2.12 6.21 -10.44
CA LEU A 321 -2.08 5.94 -11.90
C LEU A 321 -1.32 7.03 -12.67
N GLY A 322 -1.38 8.30 -12.19
CA GLY A 322 -0.62 9.42 -12.73
C GLY A 322 0.83 9.54 -12.25
N GLY A 323 1.30 8.66 -11.34
CA GLY A 323 2.65 8.71 -10.77
C GLY A 323 2.78 9.52 -9.48
N ARG A 324 1.70 10.11 -8.96
CA ARG A 324 1.68 10.80 -7.66
C ARG A 324 1.91 9.80 -6.53
N LEU A 325 2.79 10.13 -5.56
CA LEU A 325 3.09 9.26 -4.44
C LEU A 325 2.21 9.58 -3.24
N TRP A 326 1.73 8.52 -2.59
CA TRP A 326 0.96 8.55 -1.36
C TRP A 326 1.70 7.75 -0.30
N VAL A 327 2.17 8.44 0.72
CA VAL A 327 3.01 7.88 1.78
C VAL A 327 2.20 7.80 3.05
N ARG A 328 1.83 6.59 3.47
CA ARG A 328 1.17 6.40 4.75
C ARG A 328 2.18 6.58 5.87
N VAL A 329 1.94 7.56 6.71
CA VAL A 329 2.82 7.91 7.84
C VAL A 329 2.29 7.37 9.17
N SER A 330 3.19 7.20 10.12
CA SER A 330 2.81 6.86 11.49
C SER A 330 2.11 8.04 12.16
N THR A 331 1.07 7.72 12.92
CA THR A 331 0.34 8.66 13.78
C THR A 331 0.35 8.17 15.22
N GLU A 332 -0.01 9.04 16.16
CA GLU A 332 -0.19 8.64 17.55
C GLU A 332 -1.36 7.67 17.68
N GLY A 333 -1.14 6.57 18.38
CA GLY A 333 -2.19 5.62 18.71
C GLY A 333 -2.89 6.00 19.99
N ARG A 334 -4.19 5.78 20.04
CA ARG A 334 -5.01 5.82 21.26
C ARG A 334 -5.45 4.40 21.65
N GLU A 335 -5.46 4.12 22.92
CA GLU A 335 -6.04 2.90 23.44
C GLU A 335 -7.57 3.02 23.41
N VAL A 336 -8.23 2.01 22.85
CA VAL A 336 -9.69 1.94 22.79
C VAL A 336 -10.16 0.57 23.28
N GLU A 337 -11.40 0.49 23.75
CA GLU A 337 -12.04 -0.77 24.04
C GLU A 337 -12.16 -1.60 22.75
N ASN A 338 -11.87 -2.89 22.84
CA ASN A 338 -12.02 -3.80 21.70
C ASN A 338 -13.47 -4.33 21.69
N PRO A 339 -14.31 -3.89 20.75
CA PRO A 339 -15.70 -4.33 20.67
C PRO A 339 -15.83 -5.83 20.36
N ASP A 340 -14.81 -6.42 19.73
CA ASP A 340 -14.77 -7.84 19.37
C ASP A 340 -14.15 -8.70 20.50
N HIS A 341 -13.99 -8.12 21.70
CA HIS A 341 -13.43 -8.86 22.83
C HIS A 341 -14.35 -9.99 23.27
N GLU A 342 -13.82 -11.20 23.24
CA GLU A 342 -14.47 -12.40 23.75
C GLU A 342 -13.96 -12.74 25.16
N PRO A 343 -14.72 -12.47 26.23
CA PRO A 343 -14.31 -12.84 27.58
C PRO A 343 -14.05 -14.34 27.72
N GLY A 344 -12.85 -14.69 28.21
CA GLY A 344 -12.43 -16.09 28.34
C GLY A 344 -11.67 -16.65 27.14
N ASN A 345 -11.62 -15.96 26.04
CA ASN A 345 -10.73 -16.27 24.93
C ASN A 345 -9.34 -15.66 25.22
N PRO A 346 -8.30 -16.46 25.48
CA PRO A 346 -6.97 -15.94 25.80
C PRO A 346 -6.31 -15.20 24.64
N PHE A 347 -6.87 -15.31 23.43
CA PHE A 347 -6.38 -14.65 22.22
C PHE A 347 -7.12 -13.35 21.90
N SER A 348 -8.12 -12.98 22.69
CA SER A 348 -8.89 -11.76 22.56
C SER A 348 -8.46 -10.74 23.61
N SER A 349 -7.88 -9.62 23.17
CA SER A 349 -7.53 -8.50 24.06
C SER A 349 -8.75 -7.62 24.32
N ALA A 350 -8.96 -7.19 25.56
CA ALA A 350 -10.04 -6.27 25.93
C ALA A 350 -9.82 -4.85 25.37
N VAL A 351 -8.60 -4.52 24.99
CA VAL A 351 -8.23 -3.22 24.44
C VAL A 351 -7.43 -3.40 23.16
N ARG A 352 -7.57 -2.42 22.26
CA ARG A 352 -6.77 -2.33 21.03
C ARG A 352 -6.23 -0.91 20.88
N TRP A 353 -5.19 -0.76 20.05
CA TRP A 353 -4.64 0.55 19.71
C TRP A 353 -5.13 0.97 18.32
N GLU A 354 -5.76 2.12 18.28
CA GLU A 354 -6.17 2.76 17.04
C GLU A 354 -5.28 3.96 16.75
N ALA A 355 -4.82 4.07 15.51
CA ALA A 355 -4.05 5.20 15.02
C ALA A 355 -4.75 5.73 13.77
N PRO A 356 -5.12 7.01 13.72
CA PRO A 356 -5.76 7.59 12.54
C PRO A 356 -4.89 7.39 11.30
N LEU A 357 -5.52 7.11 10.16
CA LEU A 357 -4.81 7.07 8.90
C LEU A 357 -4.43 8.50 8.48
N ARG A 358 -3.21 8.62 7.95
CA ARG A 358 -2.70 9.87 7.39
C ARG A 358 -1.77 9.55 6.24
N PHE A 359 -1.92 10.27 5.16
CA PHE A 359 -1.03 10.20 4.00
C PHE A 359 -0.35 11.54 3.78
N ASP A 360 0.95 11.51 3.52
CA ASP A 360 1.65 12.61 2.87
C ASP A 360 1.61 12.38 1.36
N VAL A 361 1.31 13.42 0.58
CA VAL A 361 1.12 13.31 -0.87
C VAL A 361 2.19 14.13 -1.58
N PHE A 362 2.84 13.50 -2.57
CA PHE A 362 3.87 14.13 -3.38
C PHE A 362 3.55 14.01 -4.86
N GLU A 363 3.86 15.03 -5.63
CA GLU A 363 3.91 14.89 -7.08
C GLU A 363 5.06 13.96 -7.51
N ALA A 364 5.01 13.53 -8.75
CA ALA A 364 6.01 12.58 -9.29
C ALA A 364 7.44 13.14 -9.31
N ASP A 365 7.62 14.44 -9.20
CA ASP A 365 8.92 15.13 -9.10
C ASP A 365 9.42 15.31 -7.65
N GLY A 366 8.67 14.83 -6.66
CA GLY A 366 8.98 14.93 -5.24
C GLY A 366 8.45 16.20 -4.56
N THR A 367 7.70 17.04 -5.25
CA THR A 367 7.04 18.22 -4.65
C THR A 367 5.99 17.79 -3.64
N TYR A 368 6.13 18.18 -2.38
CA TYR A 368 5.17 17.87 -1.32
C TYR A 368 3.90 18.72 -1.46
N LEU A 369 2.79 18.06 -1.74
CA LEU A 369 1.49 18.71 -1.88
C LEU A 369 0.87 19.03 -0.53
N GLY A 370 0.89 18.12 0.41
CA GLY A 370 0.30 18.25 1.73
C GLY A 370 -0.14 16.90 2.30
N ALA A 371 -0.74 16.93 3.47
CA ALA A 371 -1.25 15.73 4.10
C ALA A 371 -2.74 15.54 3.82
N VAL A 372 -3.16 14.28 3.76
CA VAL A 372 -4.56 13.85 3.61
C VAL A 372 -4.95 12.98 4.79
N ASN A 373 -6.06 13.33 5.43
CA ASN A 373 -6.67 12.58 6.52
C ASN A 373 -7.95 11.89 6.01
N PRO A 374 -7.94 10.58 5.77
CA PRO A 374 -9.14 9.84 5.35
C PRO A 374 -10.18 9.77 6.47
N PRO A 375 -11.47 9.49 6.16
CA PRO A 375 -12.48 9.19 7.17
C PRO A 375 -12.19 7.88 7.91
N GLU A 376 -12.80 7.70 9.08
CA GLU A 376 -12.53 6.56 9.97
C GLU A 376 -12.88 5.19 9.35
N ASP A 377 -13.88 5.14 8.49
CA ASP A 377 -14.33 3.94 7.77
C ASP A 377 -13.48 3.58 6.54
N PHE A 378 -12.50 4.42 6.19
CA PHE A 378 -11.60 4.19 5.05
C PHE A 378 -10.64 3.04 5.32
N SER A 379 -10.59 2.06 4.40
CA SER A 379 -9.68 0.93 4.50
C SER A 379 -8.52 1.02 3.51
N VAL A 380 -7.33 0.66 3.98
CA VAL A 380 -6.16 0.46 3.12
C VAL A 380 -6.02 -1.00 2.64
N TYR A 381 -7.00 -1.84 2.95
CA TYR A 381 -7.08 -3.24 2.53
C TYR A 381 -8.45 -3.55 1.91
N PRO A 382 -8.46 -3.92 0.61
CA PRO A 382 -7.33 -3.98 -0.33
C PRO A 382 -6.71 -2.60 -0.55
N PRO A 383 -5.50 -2.55 -1.18
CA PRO A 383 -4.87 -1.27 -1.48
C PRO A 383 -5.79 -0.34 -2.27
N PRO A 384 -5.91 0.93 -1.87
CA PRO A 384 -6.67 1.93 -2.61
C PRO A 384 -6.08 2.19 -4.00
N VAL A 385 -6.92 2.62 -4.94
CA VAL A 385 -6.51 3.13 -6.24
C VAL A 385 -6.54 4.65 -6.22
N PHE A 386 -5.39 5.26 -6.41
CA PHE A 386 -5.21 6.72 -6.45
C PHE A 386 -5.13 7.20 -7.90
N ASN A 387 -5.95 8.15 -8.28
CA ASN A 387 -5.98 8.72 -9.62
C ASN A 387 -6.15 10.25 -9.56
N GLY A 388 -5.03 10.98 -9.53
CA GLY A 388 -5.05 12.43 -9.31
C GLY A 388 -5.67 12.79 -7.97
N ASP A 389 -6.80 13.51 -8.01
CA ASP A 389 -7.56 13.91 -6.81
C ASP A 389 -8.68 12.92 -6.45
N GLU A 390 -8.84 11.85 -7.21
CA GLU A 390 -9.80 10.78 -6.92
C GLU A 390 -9.09 9.60 -6.23
N VAL A 391 -9.78 9.01 -5.26
CA VAL A 391 -9.31 7.82 -4.54
C VAL A 391 -10.45 6.81 -4.48
N TRP A 392 -10.20 5.59 -4.96
CA TRP A 392 -11.11 4.47 -4.77
C TRP A 392 -10.61 3.56 -3.67
N ALA A 393 -11.42 3.32 -2.66
CA ALA A 393 -11.07 2.47 -1.53
C ALA A 393 -12.28 1.70 -1.02
N VAL A 394 -12.03 0.69 -0.21
CA VAL A 394 -13.08 0.04 0.57
C VAL A 394 -13.39 0.88 1.79
N SER A 395 -14.67 1.13 2.02
CA SER A 395 -15.24 1.59 3.28
C SER A 395 -15.88 0.40 3.99
N ARG A 396 -15.78 0.34 5.33
CA ARG A 396 -16.41 -0.66 6.16
C ARG A 396 -17.27 0.03 7.22
N ASP A 397 -18.55 -0.30 7.26
CA ASP A 397 -19.42 0.20 8.32
C ASP A 397 -19.30 -0.64 9.60
N GLU A 398 -20.06 -0.25 10.63
CA GLU A 398 -20.08 -0.93 11.94
C GLU A 398 -20.53 -2.40 11.87
N LEU A 399 -21.20 -2.82 10.79
CA LEU A 399 -21.62 -4.19 10.54
C LEU A 399 -20.63 -4.96 9.62
N ASP A 400 -19.43 -4.39 9.38
CA ASP A 400 -18.41 -4.89 8.43
C ASP A 400 -18.90 -5.02 6.98
N ILE A 401 -19.96 -4.31 6.62
CA ILE A 401 -20.44 -4.26 5.23
C ILE A 401 -19.44 -3.46 4.40
N GLN A 402 -18.92 -4.11 3.37
CA GLN A 402 -17.92 -3.52 2.49
C GLN A 402 -18.58 -2.78 1.33
N ARG A 403 -18.14 -1.54 1.11
CA ARG A 403 -18.49 -0.74 -0.07
C ARG A 403 -17.23 -0.24 -0.75
N VAL A 404 -17.22 -0.20 -2.06
CA VAL A 404 -16.18 0.44 -2.84
C VAL A 404 -16.60 1.89 -3.07
N VAL A 405 -15.86 2.82 -2.49
CA VAL A 405 -16.22 4.24 -2.45
C VAL A 405 -15.21 5.05 -3.25
N ARG A 406 -15.72 5.95 -4.09
CA ARG A 406 -14.93 7.01 -4.71
C ARG A 406 -14.92 8.22 -3.79
N TYR A 407 -13.73 8.62 -3.40
CA TYR A 407 -13.48 9.83 -2.64
C TYR A 407 -12.82 10.89 -3.52
N ARG A 408 -12.98 12.14 -3.13
CA ARG A 408 -12.26 13.29 -3.69
C ARG A 408 -11.48 14.00 -2.60
N ILE A 409 -10.26 14.47 -2.94
CA ILE A 409 -9.47 15.33 -2.06
C ILE A 409 -10.21 16.66 -1.90
N ALA A 410 -10.45 17.06 -0.66
CA ALA A 410 -11.01 18.34 -0.28
C ALA A 410 -10.05 19.06 0.68
N LEU A 411 -9.58 20.25 0.30
CA LEU A 411 -8.73 21.05 1.16
C LEU A 411 -9.56 21.58 2.33
N GLU A 412 -9.01 21.47 3.54
CA GLU A 412 -9.64 22.09 4.71
C GLU A 412 -9.60 23.60 4.55
N SER A 413 -10.78 24.23 4.66
CA SER A 413 -10.86 25.70 4.65
C SER A 413 -10.08 26.23 5.83
N GLN A 414 -9.13 27.12 5.59
CA GLN A 414 -8.50 27.84 6.70
C GLN A 414 -9.58 28.64 7.45
N PRO A 415 -9.61 28.55 8.80
CA PRO A 415 -10.58 29.24 9.61
C PRO A 415 -10.50 30.78 9.53
#